data_3d2a53547fc9d499f0686ec41cb579b8
#
_entry.id   3d2a53547fc9d499f0686ec41cb579b8
#
_cell.length_a   1.000
_cell.length_b   1.000
_cell.length_c   1.000
_cell.angle_alpha   90.00
_cell.angle_beta   90.00
_cell.angle_gamma   90.00
#
_symmetry.space_group_name_H-M   'P 1'
#
loop_
_entity.id
_entity.type
_entity.pdbx_description
1 polymer ?
#
loop_
_entity_poly.entity_id
_entity_poly.type
_entity_poly.pdbx_seq_one_letter_code
_entity_poly.pdbx_strand_id
1 'polypeptide(L)' 'MRIDRVKLVSELTKRDLTQCKLAEMSGVSRATIGYIKAGKSCSDEVGQKIAKALGVNVTEIIEQ' A
#
# COMPACT_ATOMS: atom_id res chain seq x y z
N MET A 1 8.51 8.00 2.05
CA MET A 1 7.38 8.41 1.19
C MET A 1 6.07 8.30 1.93
N ARG A 2 5.05 8.98 1.45
CA ARG A 2 3.70 8.84 2.00
C ARG A 2 2.79 8.29 0.93
N ILE A 3 2.13 7.20 1.26
CA ILE A 3 1.14 6.62 0.36
C ILE A 3 -0.19 7.32 0.61
N ASP A 4 -0.86 7.73 -0.46
CA ASP A 4 -2.21 8.29 -0.37
C ASP A 4 -3.16 7.17 0.00
N ARG A 5 -3.74 7.25 1.20
CA ARG A 5 -4.60 6.18 1.71
C ARG A 5 -5.86 6.00 0.87
N VAL A 6 -6.36 7.07 0.26
CA VAL A 6 -7.54 6.96 -0.61
C VAL A 6 -7.20 6.18 -1.86
N LYS A 7 -6.06 6.48 -2.47
CA LYS A 7 -5.60 5.75 -3.64
C LYS A 7 -5.32 4.29 -3.31
N LEU A 8 -4.70 4.03 -2.15
CA LEU A 8 -4.42 2.66 -1.71
C LEU A 8 -5.71 1.87 -1.52
N VAL A 9 -6.67 2.43 -0.78
CA VAL A 9 -7.94 1.75 -0.55
C VAL A 9 -8.69 1.53 -1.87
N SER A 10 -8.64 2.49 -2.77
CA SER A 10 -9.23 2.36 -4.10
C SER A 10 -8.63 1.18 -4.86
N GLU A 11 -7.30 1.04 -4.84
CA GLU A 11 -6.64 -0.08 -5.51
C GLU A 11 -6.99 -1.43 -4.88
N LEU A 12 -7.10 -1.48 -3.57
CA LEU A 12 -7.52 -2.69 -2.87
C LEU A 12 -8.97 -3.06 -3.24
N THR A 13 -9.84 -2.08 -3.27
CA THR A 13 -11.25 -2.29 -3.60
C THR A 13 -11.41 -2.81 -5.03
N LYS A 14 -10.69 -2.22 -5.98
CA LYS A 14 -10.72 -2.67 -7.38
C LYS A 14 -10.34 -4.14 -7.52
N ARG A 15 -9.47 -4.63 -6.67
CA ARG A 15 -8.92 -5.99 -6.73
C ARG A 15 -9.58 -6.94 -5.73
N ASP A 16 -10.54 -6.42 -4.96
CA ASP A 16 -11.21 -7.20 -3.92
C ASP A 16 -10.21 -7.79 -2.93
N LEU A 17 -9.21 -6.99 -2.55
CA LEU A 17 -8.14 -7.40 -1.63
C LEU A 17 -8.37 -6.81 -0.25
N THR A 18 -8.04 -7.61 0.78
CA THR A 18 -8.00 -7.16 2.16
C THR A 18 -6.59 -6.70 2.51
N GLN A 19 -6.44 -5.96 3.62
CA GLN A 19 -5.13 -5.61 4.16
C GLN A 19 -4.30 -6.85 4.45
N CYS A 20 -4.94 -7.87 5.00
CA CYS A 20 -4.28 -9.13 5.33
C CYS A 20 -3.66 -9.77 4.08
N LYS A 21 -4.44 -9.81 3.01
CA LYS A 21 -3.99 -10.38 1.74
C LYS A 21 -2.86 -9.54 1.15
N LEU A 22 -2.98 -8.22 1.20
CA LEU A 22 -1.92 -7.34 0.72
C LEU A 22 -0.62 -7.57 1.50
N ALA A 23 -0.71 -7.76 2.82
CA ALA A 23 0.45 -8.06 3.64
C ALA A 23 1.15 -9.33 3.16
N GLU A 24 0.38 -10.38 2.90
CA GLU A 24 0.93 -11.63 2.38
C GLU A 24 1.60 -11.44 1.02
N MET A 25 0.95 -10.74 0.12
CA MET A 25 1.44 -10.56 -1.25
C MET A 25 2.69 -9.68 -1.31
N SER A 26 2.74 -8.65 -0.48
CA SER A 26 3.83 -7.68 -0.51
C SER A 26 5.02 -8.05 0.38
N GLY A 27 4.78 -8.93 1.35
CA GLY A 27 5.78 -9.23 2.36
C GLY A 27 5.92 -8.12 3.41
N VAL A 28 4.99 -7.18 3.44
CA VAL A 28 4.96 -6.09 4.42
C VAL A 28 4.02 -6.49 5.55
N SER A 29 4.41 -6.21 6.80
CA SER A 29 3.59 -6.60 7.95
C SER A 29 2.23 -5.90 7.95
N ARG A 30 1.22 -6.56 8.50
CA ARG A 30 -0.12 -5.97 8.64
C ARG A 30 -0.09 -4.69 9.45
N ALA A 31 0.76 -4.64 10.49
CA ALA A 31 0.91 -3.44 11.31
C ALA A 31 1.40 -2.26 10.48
N THR A 32 2.39 -2.50 9.62
CA THR A 32 2.93 -1.47 8.73
C THR A 32 1.86 -0.96 7.77
N ILE A 33 1.08 -1.86 7.19
CA ILE A 33 -0.01 -1.47 6.29
C ILE A 33 -1.06 -0.66 7.05
N GLY A 34 -1.36 -1.03 8.29
CA GLY A 34 -2.27 -0.27 9.15
C GLY A 34 -1.77 1.15 9.41
N TYR A 35 -0.48 1.32 9.65
CA TYR A 35 0.12 2.65 9.85
C TYR A 35 0.00 3.49 8.58
N ILE A 36 0.24 2.88 7.42
CA ILE A 36 0.11 3.57 6.14
C ILE A 36 -1.34 4.05 5.94
N LYS A 37 -2.31 3.21 6.23
CA LYS A 37 -3.72 3.57 6.13
C LYS A 37 -4.11 4.66 7.13
N ALA A 38 -3.39 4.75 8.23
CA ALA A 38 -3.60 5.83 9.22
C ALA A 38 -2.94 7.15 8.79
N GLY A 39 -2.24 7.16 7.67
CA GLY A 39 -1.62 8.37 7.13
C GLY A 39 -0.17 8.56 7.51
N LYS A 40 0.48 7.53 8.05
CA LYS A 40 1.90 7.61 8.41
C LYS A 40 2.77 7.33 7.20
N SER A 41 3.97 7.93 7.20
CA SER A 41 4.92 7.70 6.13
C SER A 41 5.53 6.31 6.22
N CYS A 42 6.08 5.84 5.12
CA CYS A 42 6.80 4.57 5.05
C CYS A 42 8.09 4.75 4.26
N SER A 43 8.97 3.75 4.31
CA SER A 43 10.20 3.78 3.52
C SER A 43 9.87 3.56 2.04
N ASP A 44 10.81 3.95 1.17
CA ASP A 44 10.67 3.72 -0.26
C ASP A 44 10.57 2.23 -0.56
N GLU A 45 11.34 1.42 0.16
CA GLU A 45 11.32 -0.03 -0.01
C GLU A 45 9.92 -0.59 0.26
N VAL A 46 9.27 -0.17 1.34
CA VAL A 46 7.92 -0.61 1.67
C VAL A 46 6.92 -0.16 0.61
N GLY A 47 7.03 1.09 0.18
CA GLY A 47 6.16 1.62 -0.87
C GLY A 47 6.29 0.84 -2.17
N GLN A 48 7.52 0.52 -2.57
CA GLN A 48 7.75 -0.26 -3.78
C GLN A 48 7.19 -1.68 -3.68
N LYS A 49 7.33 -2.31 -2.52
CA LYS A 49 6.77 -3.65 -2.30
C LYS A 49 5.25 -3.66 -2.43
N ILE A 50 4.59 -2.65 -1.87
CA ILE A 50 3.14 -2.53 -1.95
C ILE A 50 2.71 -2.30 -3.40
N ALA A 51 3.36 -1.38 -4.10
CA ALA A 51 3.04 -1.08 -5.50
C ALA A 51 3.22 -2.32 -6.37
N LYS A 52 4.30 -3.05 -6.16
CA LYS A 52 4.58 -4.27 -6.92
C LYS A 52 3.50 -5.33 -6.67
N ALA A 53 3.08 -5.49 -5.42
CA ALA A 53 2.02 -6.45 -5.07
C ALA A 53 0.70 -6.08 -5.75
N LEU A 54 0.42 -4.79 -5.89
CA LEU A 54 -0.79 -4.32 -6.56
C LEU A 54 -0.66 -4.29 -8.09
N GLY A 55 0.55 -4.48 -8.60
CA GLY A 55 0.78 -4.44 -10.05
C GLY A 55 0.71 -3.04 -10.63
N VAL A 56 0.98 -2.02 -9.83
CA VAL A 56 0.94 -0.62 -10.26
C VAL A 56 2.29 0.05 -10.02
N ASN A 57 2.47 1.21 -10.65
CA ASN A 57 3.63 2.04 -10.39
C ASN A 57 3.44 2.75 -9.05
N VAL A 58 4.51 2.88 -8.27
CA VAL A 58 4.43 3.52 -6.96
C VAL A 58 3.88 4.95 -7.06
N THR A 59 4.14 5.65 -8.16
CA THR A 59 3.62 7.00 -8.38
C THR A 59 2.08 7.06 -8.41
N GLU A 60 1.44 5.94 -8.65
CA GLU A 60 -0.03 5.86 -8.71
C GLU A 60 -0.66 5.80 -7.32
N ILE A 61 0.12 5.54 -6.28
CA ILE A 61 -0.41 5.40 -4.92
C ILE A 61 0.22 6.34 -3.91
N ILE A 62 1.21 7.15 -4.30
CA ILE A 62 1.83 8.12 -3.37
C ILE A 62 1.07 9.43 -3.37
N GLU A 63 1.21 10.17 -2.26
CA GLU A 63 0.70 11.53 -2.18
C GLU A 63 1.52 12.44 -3.10
N GLN A 64 0.83 13.37 -3.72
CA GLN A 64 1.45 14.34 -4.63
C GLN A 64 1.14 15.75 -4.20
#